data_83828efc3e85fb37ae3c087da678a1da
#
_entry.id   83828efc3e85fb37ae3c087da678a1da
#
_cell.length_a   1.000
_cell.length_b   1.000
_cell.length_c   1.000
_cell.angle_alpha   90.00
_cell.angle_beta   90.00
_cell.angle_gamma   90.00
#
_symmetry.space_group_name_H-M   'P 1'
#
loop_
_entity.id
_entity.type
_entity.pdbx_description
1 polymer ?
#
loop_
_entity_poly.entity_id
_entity_poly.type
_entity_poly.pdbx_seq_one_letter_code
_entity_poly.pdbx_strand_id
1 'polypeptide(L)'
;NINNSNFVYVHYDISSFYPSIMAEYEIGPEHLNIHIFSKLIRWLRDTRIEAKHSKQDIIDGIPKNILAEALKIVINSIYGKLGFAYGDICDRLAVLKVTINGQLMIMMLCEELELNGIEIVSANTDGIVVKLFENKVETFKAITEQWQKDTRLSADSEYYKIYACRDINNYFCQETNGKLTYKGALHPLQYAIDLKKGYDMPIVAKAVVEYFINNTPITETLYKATNILDFCKTQNIGRQFHVEETIIDKNGNTVYKESQRNCRFYVSNNGSIIEKVHNTEKSRGKLCAGFKTTILNSLD
;
A
#
# COMPACT_ATOMS: atom_id res chain seq x y z
N ASN A 1 -24.38 2.02 -14.50
CA ASN A 1 -24.67 3.47 -14.49
C ASN A 1 -24.20 4.10 -13.18
N ILE A 2 -22.90 4.44 -13.11
CA ILE A 2 -22.27 5.06 -11.93
C ILE A 2 -22.51 6.57 -11.91
N ASN A 3 -23.15 7.13 -12.94
CA ASN A 3 -23.24 8.58 -13.17
C ASN A 3 -24.38 9.32 -12.49
N ASN A 4 -25.16 8.69 -11.60
CA ASN A 4 -26.27 9.34 -10.86
C ASN A 4 -26.30 8.97 -9.37
N SER A 5 -25.18 8.69 -8.75
CA SER A 5 -25.13 8.42 -7.33
C SER A 5 -24.92 9.73 -6.56
N ASN A 6 -25.87 10.12 -5.72
CA ASN A 6 -25.79 11.27 -4.80
C ASN A 6 -24.81 11.02 -3.64
N PHE A 7 -23.67 10.36 -3.91
CA PHE A 7 -22.66 10.08 -2.91
C PHE A 7 -21.23 10.21 -3.48
N VAL A 8 -20.28 10.42 -2.60
CA VAL A 8 -18.83 10.35 -2.85
C VAL A 8 -18.17 9.42 -1.85
N TYR A 9 -17.01 8.89 -2.19
CA TYR A 9 -16.15 8.26 -1.19
C TYR A 9 -15.24 9.32 -0.58
N VAL A 10 -15.09 9.28 0.73
CA VAL A 10 -14.19 10.19 1.45
C VAL A 10 -13.15 9.34 2.15
N HIS A 11 -11.88 9.57 1.80
CA HIS A 11 -10.75 9.06 2.56
C HIS A 11 -10.37 10.10 3.60
N TYR A 12 -10.51 9.73 4.86
CA TYR A 12 -10.17 10.55 6.00
C TYR A 12 -8.88 10.00 6.61
N ASP A 13 -7.78 10.71 6.40
CA ASP A 13 -6.40 10.30 6.72
C ASP A 13 -5.86 11.11 7.89
N ILE A 14 -5.42 10.42 8.95
CA ILE A 14 -4.94 11.08 10.17
C ILE A 14 -3.48 11.47 10.01
N SER A 15 -3.20 12.75 10.13
CA SER A 15 -1.89 13.32 9.88
C SER A 15 -0.84 12.82 10.86
N SER A 16 0.19 12.10 10.35
CA SER A 16 1.29 11.56 11.15
C SER A 16 0.81 10.81 12.41
N PHE A 17 -0.14 9.89 12.25
CA PHE A 17 -0.95 9.31 13.31
C PHE A 17 -0.17 8.86 14.55
N TYR A 18 0.71 7.87 14.44
CA TYR A 18 1.49 7.37 15.58
C TYR A 18 2.40 8.42 16.21
N PRO A 19 3.15 9.23 15.43
CA PRO A 19 3.87 10.37 15.97
C PRO A 19 2.99 11.37 16.72
N SER A 20 1.78 11.64 16.23
CA SER A 20 0.83 12.53 16.90
C SER A 20 0.37 11.95 18.23
N ILE A 21 0.07 10.65 18.31
CA ILE A 21 -0.25 9.98 19.58
C ILE A 21 0.93 10.07 20.55
N MET A 22 2.16 9.80 20.11
CA MET A 22 3.35 9.89 20.93
C MET A 22 3.54 11.32 21.52
N ALA A 23 3.31 12.34 20.67
CA ALA A 23 3.49 13.74 21.07
C ALA A 23 2.37 14.26 21.98
N GLU A 24 1.09 13.94 21.66
CA GLU A 24 -0.06 14.49 22.36
C GLU A 24 -0.35 13.78 23.69
N TYR A 25 -0.02 12.48 23.78
CA TYR A 25 -0.27 11.67 24.97
C TYR A 25 1.00 11.33 25.76
N GLU A 26 2.12 11.95 25.39
CA GLU A 26 3.42 11.78 26.07
C GLU A 26 3.81 10.29 26.19
N ILE A 27 3.72 9.53 25.08
CA ILE A 27 4.08 8.12 25.04
C ILE A 27 5.46 7.97 24.41
N GLY A 28 6.38 7.39 25.14
CA GLY A 28 7.77 7.16 24.70
C GLY A 28 8.52 6.23 25.65
N PRO A 29 9.85 6.05 25.43
CA PRO A 29 10.67 5.17 26.24
C PRO A 29 10.70 5.59 27.72
N GLU A 30 10.41 4.64 28.63
CA GLU A 30 10.35 4.88 30.07
C GLU A 30 11.69 5.36 30.66
N HIS A 31 12.82 4.92 30.07
CA HIS A 31 14.17 5.27 30.51
C HIS A 31 14.64 6.67 30.01
N LEU A 32 13.84 7.35 29.20
CA LEU A 32 14.12 8.71 28.72
C LEU A 32 13.22 9.74 29.43
N ASN A 33 13.66 11.00 29.40
CA ASN A 33 12.79 12.09 29.84
C ASN A 33 11.64 12.27 28.84
N ILE A 34 10.44 11.86 29.24
CA ILE A 34 9.27 11.81 28.37
C ILE A 34 8.88 13.19 27.83
N HIS A 35 9.02 14.26 28.63
CA HIS A 35 8.69 15.60 28.18
C HIS A 35 9.63 16.09 27.07
N ILE A 36 10.95 15.80 27.19
CA ILE A 36 11.93 16.14 26.16
C ILE A 36 11.66 15.31 24.91
N PHE A 37 11.41 14.02 25.07
CA PHE A 37 11.10 13.11 23.96
C PHE A 37 9.84 13.55 23.21
N SER A 38 8.74 13.77 23.88
CA SER A 38 7.47 14.21 23.27
C SER A 38 7.59 15.59 22.62
N LYS A 39 8.36 16.50 23.21
CA LYS A 39 8.63 17.82 22.61
C LYS A 39 9.44 17.69 21.31
N LEU A 40 10.40 16.80 21.26
CA LEU A 40 11.16 16.50 20.03
C LEU A 40 10.24 15.92 18.93
N ILE A 41 9.42 14.93 19.26
CA ILE A 41 8.48 14.33 18.31
C ILE A 41 7.49 15.38 17.78
N ARG A 42 6.96 16.22 18.65
CA ARG A 42 6.06 17.32 18.28
C ARG A 42 6.75 18.28 17.32
N TRP A 43 7.95 18.72 17.63
CA TRP A 43 8.71 19.61 16.77
C TRP A 43 8.97 19.00 15.38
N LEU A 44 9.40 17.74 15.31
CA LEU A 44 9.64 17.03 14.04
C LEU A 44 8.34 16.91 13.22
N ARG A 45 7.22 16.54 13.88
CA ARG A 45 5.90 16.42 13.23
C ARG A 45 5.43 17.76 12.69
N ASP A 46 5.48 18.79 13.51
CA ASP A 46 4.96 20.12 13.15
C ASP A 46 5.79 20.71 12.02
N THR A 47 7.13 20.62 12.08
CA THR A 47 8.02 21.01 10.98
C THR A 47 7.70 20.26 9.67
N ARG A 48 7.39 18.95 9.75
CA ARG A 48 6.98 18.18 8.57
C ARG A 48 5.65 18.66 8.01
N ILE A 49 4.66 18.90 8.85
CA ILE A 49 3.34 19.39 8.44
C ILE A 49 3.46 20.77 7.81
N GLU A 50 4.23 21.67 8.42
CA GLU A 50 4.51 23.00 7.89
C GLU A 50 5.21 22.93 6.53
N ALA A 51 6.24 22.08 6.37
CA ALA A 51 6.90 21.86 5.09
C ALA A 51 5.93 21.34 4.02
N LYS A 52 5.05 20.37 4.35
CA LYS A 52 4.06 19.80 3.44
C LYS A 52 3.08 20.87 2.90
N HIS A 53 2.65 21.81 3.74
CA HIS A 53 1.64 22.81 3.41
C HIS A 53 2.22 24.19 3.05
N SER A 54 3.56 24.35 3.08
CA SER A 54 4.23 25.61 2.76
C SER A 54 3.89 26.08 1.33
N LYS A 55 3.68 27.37 1.19
CA LYS A 55 3.59 28.04 -0.12
C LYS A 55 4.96 28.27 -0.77
N GLN A 56 6.03 28.20 0.01
CA GLN A 56 7.40 28.32 -0.47
C GLN A 56 7.87 26.96 -0.99
N ASP A 57 8.51 26.93 -2.16
CA ASP A 57 9.05 25.69 -2.73
C ASP A 57 10.37 25.24 -2.10
N ILE A 58 11.07 26.20 -1.46
CA ILE A 58 12.36 25.97 -0.78
C ILE A 58 12.24 26.49 0.66
N ILE A 59 12.62 25.69 1.63
CA ILE A 59 12.68 26.00 3.06
C ILE A 59 14.10 25.74 3.53
N ASP A 60 14.77 26.77 4.06
CA ASP A 60 16.18 26.70 4.51
C ASP A 60 17.14 26.07 3.48
N GLY A 61 16.94 26.37 2.20
CA GLY A 61 17.75 25.85 1.10
C GLY A 61 17.38 24.43 0.64
N ILE A 62 16.37 23.79 1.22
CA ILE A 62 15.90 22.43 0.89
C ILE A 62 14.53 22.51 0.21
N PRO A 63 14.30 21.81 -0.92
CA PRO A 63 12.98 21.67 -1.50
C PRO A 63 11.97 21.10 -0.49
N LYS A 64 10.81 21.76 -0.35
CA LYS A 64 9.80 21.41 0.68
C LYS A 64 9.35 19.95 0.67
N ASN A 65 9.20 19.36 -0.52
CA ASN A 65 8.83 17.96 -0.68
C ASN A 65 9.92 17.01 -0.17
N ILE A 66 11.19 17.33 -0.40
CA ILE A 66 12.34 16.55 0.10
C ILE A 66 12.42 16.66 1.63
N LEU A 67 12.24 17.85 2.17
CA LEU A 67 12.23 18.07 3.63
C LEU A 67 11.08 17.31 4.28
N ALA A 68 9.87 17.40 3.75
CA ALA A 68 8.70 16.70 4.28
C ALA A 68 8.86 15.16 4.24
N GLU A 69 9.42 14.60 3.15
CA GLU A 69 9.68 13.16 3.04
C GLU A 69 10.82 12.69 3.95
N ALA A 70 11.90 13.47 4.07
CA ALA A 70 13.00 13.16 5.00
C ALA A 70 12.50 13.11 6.45
N LEU A 71 11.73 14.12 6.87
CA LEU A 71 11.14 14.16 8.21
C LEU A 71 10.16 13.02 8.44
N LYS A 72 9.36 12.62 7.44
CA LYS A 72 8.48 11.46 7.52
C LYS A 72 9.26 10.17 7.80
N ILE A 73 10.39 9.97 7.11
CA ILE A 73 11.25 8.79 7.33
C ILE A 73 11.82 8.82 8.75
N VAL A 74 12.32 9.97 9.21
CA VAL A 74 12.88 10.12 10.56
C VAL A 74 11.84 9.78 11.62
N ILE A 75 10.66 10.38 11.57
CA ILE A 75 9.59 10.21 12.56
C ILE A 75 9.09 8.76 12.59
N ASN A 76 8.85 8.17 11.42
CA ASN A 76 8.42 6.77 11.33
C ASN A 76 9.51 5.80 11.80
N SER A 77 10.79 6.15 11.59
CA SER A 77 11.92 5.37 12.09
C SER A 77 12.01 5.40 13.62
N ILE A 78 11.70 6.53 14.25
CA ILE A 78 11.65 6.63 15.72
C ILE A 78 10.60 5.66 16.27
N TYR A 79 9.37 5.68 15.72
CA TYR A 79 8.35 4.72 16.12
C TYR A 79 8.79 3.27 15.89
N GLY A 80 9.35 2.95 14.72
CA GLY A 80 9.86 1.61 14.42
C GLY A 80 10.95 1.14 15.38
N LYS A 81 11.82 2.05 15.81
CA LYS A 81 12.91 1.76 16.77
C LYS A 81 12.42 1.51 18.19
N LEU A 82 11.24 1.99 18.59
CA LEU A 82 10.64 1.62 19.88
C LEU A 82 10.40 0.11 19.98
N GLY A 83 10.10 -0.56 18.85
CA GLY A 83 9.92 -2.01 18.80
C GLY A 83 11.20 -2.81 18.55
N PHE A 84 12.32 -2.17 18.25
CA PHE A 84 13.56 -2.82 17.89
C PHE A 84 14.38 -3.18 19.13
N ALA A 85 14.47 -4.48 19.44
CA ALA A 85 15.04 -5.00 20.70
C ALA A 85 16.51 -4.58 21.00
N TYR A 86 17.27 -4.19 19.98
CA TYR A 86 18.67 -3.80 20.11
C TYR A 86 18.88 -2.27 19.96
N GLY A 87 17.80 -1.49 19.97
CA GLY A 87 17.87 -0.04 19.83
C GLY A 87 17.90 0.68 21.18
N ASP A 88 18.61 1.80 21.25
CA ASP A 88 18.75 2.61 22.47
C ASP A 88 17.42 3.20 22.98
N ILE A 89 16.39 3.28 22.12
CA ILE A 89 15.06 3.78 22.47
C ILE A 89 14.01 2.67 22.50
N CYS A 90 14.44 1.40 22.64
CA CYS A 90 13.52 0.27 22.68
C CYS A 90 12.61 0.32 23.91
N ASP A 91 11.30 0.34 23.68
CA ASP A 91 10.27 0.19 24.69
C ASP A 91 9.03 -0.45 24.07
N ARG A 92 8.89 -1.76 24.27
CA ARG A 92 7.75 -2.52 23.72
C ARG A 92 6.40 -2.11 24.30
N LEU A 93 6.39 -1.65 25.55
CA LEU A 93 5.16 -1.17 26.19
C LEU A 93 4.72 0.15 25.55
N ALA A 94 5.67 1.05 25.23
CA ALA A 94 5.37 2.27 24.51
C ALA A 94 4.78 1.98 23.12
N VAL A 95 5.32 0.99 22.38
CA VAL A 95 4.75 0.54 21.08
C VAL A 95 3.30 0.09 21.26
N LEU A 96 3.02 -0.76 22.25
CA LEU A 96 1.67 -1.26 22.53
C LEU A 96 0.73 -0.12 22.91
N LYS A 97 1.18 0.81 23.75
CA LYS A 97 0.38 2.02 24.11
C LYS A 97 0.01 2.82 22.88
N VAL A 98 0.96 3.09 21.97
CA VAL A 98 0.69 3.84 20.74
C VAL A 98 -0.30 3.10 19.83
N THR A 99 -0.07 1.80 19.57
CA THR A 99 -0.91 1.03 18.65
C THR A 99 -2.31 0.81 19.18
N ILE A 100 -2.47 0.43 20.45
CA ILE A 100 -3.79 0.18 21.04
C ILE A 100 -4.60 1.48 21.13
N ASN A 101 -3.99 2.59 21.59
CA ASN A 101 -4.69 3.87 21.61
C ASN A 101 -5.10 4.30 20.20
N GLY A 102 -4.22 4.13 19.18
CA GLY A 102 -4.56 4.41 17.80
C GLY A 102 -5.74 3.59 17.30
N GLN A 103 -5.77 2.29 17.57
CA GLN A 103 -6.89 1.43 17.20
C GLN A 103 -8.20 1.87 17.87
N LEU A 104 -8.16 2.15 19.18
CA LEU A 104 -9.34 2.62 19.93
C LEU A 104 -9.86 3.96 19.38
N MET A 105 -8.98 4.90 19.06
CA MET A 105 -9.38 6.21 18.51
C MET A 105 -10.06 6.07 17.13
N ILE A 106 -9.54 5.20 16.26
CA ILE A 106 -10.20 4.93 14.97
C ILE A 106 -11.53 4.21 15.19
N MET A 107 -11.60 3.24 16.11
CA MET A 107 -12.84 2.54 16.42
C MET A 107 -13.92 3.51 16.94
N MET A 108 -13.57 4.44 17.83
CA MET A 108 -14.49 5.49 18.30
C MET A 108 -15.04 6.32 17.13
N LEU A 109 -14.19 6.70 16.18
CA LEU A 109 -14.63 7.43 14.98
C LEU A 109 -15.56 6.57 14.09
N CYS A 110 -15.19 5.33 13.85
CA CYS A 110 -16.01 4.40 13.04
C CYS A 110 -17.39 4.19 13.70
N GLU A 111 -17.42 3.91 14.99
CA GLU A 111 -18.66 3.68 15.74
C GLU A 111 -19.58 4.89 15.66
N GLU A 112 -19.06 6.11 15.90
CA GLU A 112 -19.85 7.32 15.83
C GLU A 112 -20.39 7.59 14.43
N LEU A 113 -19.60 7.35 13.39
CA LEU A 113 -20.04 7.50 12.00
C LEU A 113 -21.14 6.50 11.64
N GLU A 114 -20.98 5.21 12.01
CA GLU A 114 -21.96 4.16 11.72
C GLU A 114 -23.29 4.40 12.49
N LEU A 115 -23.21 4.79 13.77
CA LEU A 115 -24.41 5.15 14.56
C LEU A 115 -25.20 6.32 13.95
N ASN A 116 -24.52 7.20 13.22
CA ASN A 116 -25.14 8.31 12.49
C ASN A 116 -25.49 7.96 11.02
N GLY A 117 -25.39 6.67 10.63
CA GLY A 117 -25.82 6.16 9.34
C GLY A 117 -24.85 6.53 8.20
N ILE A 118 -23.56 6.64 8.48
CA ILE A 118 -22.49 6.82 7.49
C ILE A 118 -21.77 5.48 7.34
N GLU A 119 -21.78 4.92 6.13
CA GLU A 119 -21.22 3.60 5.82
C GLU A 119 -19.68 3.64 5.80
N ILE A 120 -19.03 2.81 6.61
CA ILE A 120 -17.58 2.58 6.56
C ILE A 120 -17.26 1.55 5.49
N VAL A 121 -16.50 1.95 4.47
CA VAL A 121 -16.09 1.07 3.36
C VAL A 121 -14.78 0.36 3.68
N SER A 122 -13.87 1.06 4.34
CA SER A 122 -12.56 0.53 4.72
C SER A 122 -12.01 1.29 5.92
N ALA A 123 -11.37 0.59 6.84
CA ALA A 123 -10.59 1.20 7.91
C ALA A 123 -9.20 0.56 7.93
N ASN A 124 -8.18 1.39 7.97
CA ASN A 124 -6.77 0.97 8.02
C ASN A 124 -6.06 1.74 9.12
N THR A 125 -4.85 1.37 9.42
CA THR A 125 -3.96 1.85 10.49
C THR A 125 -4.13 3.31 10.87
N ASP A 126 -4.25 4.22 9.92
CA ASP A 126 -4.18 5.67 10.05
C ASP A 126 -5.31 6.43 9.33
N GLY A 127 -6.29 5.70 8.79
CA GLY A 127 -7.39 6.34 8.09
C GLY A 127 -8.58 5.43 7.83
N ILE A 128 -9.67 6.05 7.41
CA ILE A 128 -10.91 5.37 7.04
C ILE A 128 -11.37 5.85 5.67
N VAL A 129 -12.10 4.99 4.96
CA VAL A 129 -12.84 5.37 3.75
C VAL A 129 -14.32 5.18 4.03
N VAL A 130 -15.08 6.24 3.83
CA VAL A 130 -16.54 6.23 4.02
C VAL A 130 -17.25 6.47 2.70
N LYS A 131 -18.46 5.92 2.58
CA LYS A 131 -19.40 6.27 1.53
C LYS A 131 -20.32 7.36 2.05
N LEU A 132 -20.15 8.57 1.55
CA LEU A 132 -20.80 9.77 2.07
C LEU A 132 -21.87 10.26 1.11
N PHE A 133 -23.12 10.19 1.53
CA PHE A 133 -24.25 10.78 0.83
C PHE A 133 -24.31 12.30 1.08
N GLU A 134 -24.82 13.07 0.11
CA GLU A 134 -24.91 14.52 0.19
C GLU A 134 -25.62 15.02 1.46
N ASN A 135 -26.71 14.36 1.85
CA ASN A 135 -27.48 14.70 3.06
C ASN A 135 -26.77 14.38 4.37
N LYS A 136 -25.61 13.74 4.35
CA LYS A 136 -24.80 13.37 5.53
C LYS A 136 -23.50 14.19 5.65
N VAL A 137 -23.23 15.10 4.73
CA VAL A 137 -21.98 15.89 4.71
C VAL A 137 -21.79 16.71 6.00
N GLU A 138 -22.82 17.41 6.43
CA GLU A 138 -22.72 18.22 7.65
C GLU A 138 -22.60 17.35 8.91
N THR A 139 -23.27 16.20 8.95
CA THR A 139 -23.13 15.21 10.03
C THR A 139 -21.69 14.67 10.08
N PHE A 140 -21.13 14.30 8.94
CA PHE A 140 -19.74 13.82 8.82
C PHE A 140 -18.75 14.87 9.34
N LYS A 141 -18.89 16.13 8.91
CA LYS A 141 -18.05 17.23 9.38
C LYS A 141 -18.13 17.42 10.90
N ALA A 142 -19.34 17.47 11.42
CA ALA A 142 -19.53 17.67 12.87
C ALA A 142 -18.88 16.55 13.69
N ILE A 143 -19.05 15.29 13.29
CA ILE A 143 -18.45 14.13 13.97
C ILE A 143 -16.92 14.20 13.86
N THR A 144 -16.36 14.43 12.68
CA THR A 144 -14.91 14.44 12.49
C THR A 144 -14.23 15.63 13.17
N GLU A 145 -14.86 16.80 13.21
CA GLU A 145 -14.38 17.95 13.97
C GLU A 145 -14.41 17.71 15.49
N GLN A 146 -15.49 17.08 15.99
CA GLN A 146 -15.57 16.73 17.40
C GLN A 146 -14.52 15.70 17.77
N TRP A 147 -14.35 14.65 16.95
CA TRP A 147 -13.33 13.63 17.14
C TRP A 147 -11.91 14.22 17.17
N GLN A 148 -11.60 15.18 16.27
CA GLN A 148 -10.30 15.88 16.30
C GLN A 148 -10.07 16.67 17.59
N LYS A 149 -11.12 17.33 18.10
CA LYS A 149 -11.05 18.04 19.40
C LYS A 149 -10.79 17.10 20.57
N ASP A 150 -11.52 15.99 20.61
CA ASP A 150 -11.45 15.02 21.71
C ASP A 150 -10.12 14.27 21.72
N THR A 151 -9.61 13.92 20.53
CA THR A 151 -8.33 13.20 20.39
C THR A 151 -7.12 14.11 20.26
N ARG A 152 -7.29 15.40 20.06
CA ARG A 152 -6.20 16.36 19.77
C ARG A 152 -5.36 15.97 18.54
N LEU A 153 -5.95 15.21 17.64
CA LEU A 153 -5.33 14.77 16.39
C LEU A 153 -5.90 15.58 15.23
N SER A 154 -5.13 15.72 14.16
CA SER A 154 -5.57 16.35 12.92
C SER A 154 -5.69 15.31 11.81
N ALA A 155 -6.63 15.53 10.88
CA ALA A 155 -6.83 14.68 9.73
C ALA A 155 -7.21 15.50 8.49
N ASP A 156 -6.86 14.96 7.32
CA ASP A 156 -7.20 15.52 6.01
C ASP A 156 -8.28 14.65 5.34
N SER A 157 -9.13 15.27 4.51
CA SER A 157 -10.14 14.58 3.72
C SER A 157 -9.81 14.65 2.23
N GLU A 158 -9.78 13.48 1.57
CA GLU A 158 -9.69 13.37 0.12
C GLU A 158 -10.98 12.79 -0.43
N TYR A 159 -11.48 13.34 -1.54
CA TYR A 159 -12.77 12.99 -2.11
C TYR A 159 -12.60 12.21 -3.41
N TYR A 160 -13.20 11.02 -3.46
CA TYR A 160 -13.13 10.14 -4.62
C TYR A 160 -14.49 9.93 -5.27
N LYS A 161 -14.52 9.99 -6.58
CA LYS A 161 -15.66 9.62 -7.41
C LYS A 161 -15.81 8.10 -7.54
N ILE A 162 -14.65 7.41 -7.60
CA ILE A 162 -14.56 5.95 -7.69
C ILE A 162 -13.56 5.47 -6.64
N TYR A 163 -13.94 4.44 -5.91
CA TYR A 163 -13.06 3.69 -5.02
C TYR A 163 -13.28 2.20 -5.29
N ALA A 164 -12.30 1.56 -5.92
CA ALA A 164 -12.34 0.14 -6.27
C ALA A 164 -11.28 -0.61 -5.48
N CYS A 165 -11.71 -1.45 -4.56
CA CYS A 165 -10.89 -2.12 -3.58
C CYS A 165 -10.99 -3.64 -3.76
N ARG A 166 -9.85 -4.32 -3.93
CA ARG A 166 -9.74 -5.77 -3.80
C ARG A 166 -9.56 -6.16 -2.33
N ASP A 167 -8.67 -5.43 -1.67
CA ASP A 167 -8.37 -5.52 -0.24
C ASP A 167 -7.69 -4.22 0.21
N ILE A 168 -7.44 -4.09 1.51
CA ILE A 168 -6.97 -2.87 2.16
C ILE A 168 -5.66 -2.30 1.58
N ASN A 169 -4.82 -3.14 0.96
CA ASN A 169 -3.54 -2.76 0.36
C ASN A 169 -3.53 -2.79 -1.16
N ASN A 170 -4.65 -3.18 -1.79
CA ASN A 170 -4.74 -3.34 -3.23
C ASN A 170 -6.04 -2.68 -3.72
N TYR A 171 -5.94 -1.40 -4.07
CA TYR A 171 -7.06 -0.60 -4.55
C TYR A 171 -6.61 0.44 -5.57
N PHE A 172 -7.56 1.02 -6.27
CA PHE A 172 -7.38 2.28 -6.96
C PHE A 172 -8.56 3.19 -6.69
N CYS A 173 -8.33 4.48 -6.81
CA CYS A 173 -9.35 5.49 -6.66
C CYS A 173 -9.21 6.58 -7.73
N GLN A 174 -10.33 7.21 -8.07
CA GLN A 174 -10.38 8.38 -8.91
C GLN A 174 -10.86 9.56 -8.07
N GLU A 175 -10.00 10.57 -7.93
CA GLU A 175 -10.34 11.84 -7.30
C GLU A 175 -11.44 12.55 -8.10
N THR A 176 -12.15 13.46 -7.46
CA THR A 176 -13.21 14.26 -8.11
C THR A 176 -12.68 15.11 -9.27
N ASN A 177 -11.40 15.48 -9.26
CA ASN A 177 -10.69 16.19 -10.35
C ASN A 177 -10.27 15.25 -11.51
N GLY A 178 -10.51 13.94 -11.40
CA GLY A 178 -10.18 12.93 -12.40
C GLY A 178 -8.82 12.25 -12.23
N LYS A 179 -7.97 12.71 -11.30
CA LYS A 179 -6.67 12.09 -11.02
C LYS A 179 -6.85 10.67 -10.49
N LEU A 180 -6.03 9.74 -10.97
CA LEU A 180 -6.04 8.34 -10.54
C LEU A 180 -4.88 8.08 -9.57
N THR A 181 -5.20 7.39 -8.49
CA THR A 181 -4.23 6.90 -7.50
C THR A 181 -4.36 5.40 -7.37
N TYR A 182 -3.24 4.70 -7.32
CA TYR A 182 -3.18 3.24 -7.30
C TYR A 182 -2.36 2.73 -6.11
N LYS A 183 -2.78 1.60 -5.56
CA LYS A 183 -2.03 0.92 -4.50
C LYS A 183 -1.92 -0.59 -4.77
N GLY A 184 -0.73 -1.13 -4.50
CA GLY A 184 -0.45 -2.56 -4.56
C GLY A 184 -0.65 -3.18 -5.94
N ALA A 185 -1.29 -4.34 -5.99
CA ALA A 185 -1.48 -5.13 -7.20
C ALA A 185 -2.37 -4.48 -8.27
N LEU A 186 -3.11 -3.43 -7.93
CA LEU A 186 -3.91 -2.67 -8.90
C LEU A 186 -3.17 -1.50 -9.55
N HIS A 187 -1.86 -1.37 -9.30
CA HIS A 187 -1.04 -0.37 -9.99
C HIS A 187 -0.65 -0.87 -11.40
N PRO A 188 -1.07 -0.21 -12.50
CA PRO A 188 -0.87 -0.70 -13.86
C PRO A 188 0.60 -0.81 -14.31
N LEU A 189 1.50 -0.11 -13.62
CA LEU A 189 2.94 -0.07 -13.95
C LEU A 189 3.80 -0.76 -12.87
N GLN A 190 3.31 -1.82 -12.23
CA GLN A 190 4.01 -2.51 -11.15
C GLN A 190 5.43 -2.93 -11.51
N TYR A 191 5.62 -3.47 -12.72
CA TYR A 191 6.92 -3.92 -13.20
C TYR A 191 7.96 -2.80 -13.35
N ALA A 192 7.51 -1.56 -13.54
CA ALA A 192 8.38 -0.38 -13.60
C ALA A 192 8.79 0.13 -12.21
N ILE A 193 8.03 -0.26 -11.16
CA ILE A 193 8.26 0.21 -9.80
C ILE A 193 9.23 -0.70 -9.06
N ASP A 194 9.03 -2.01 -9.14
CA ASP A 194 9.86 -2.99 -8.42
C ASP A 194 9.91 -4.33 -9.17
N LEU A 195 11.03 -4.59 -9.82
CA LEU A 195 11.26 -5.84 -10.55
C LEU A 195 11.54 -7.05 -9.65
N LYS A 196 11.78 -6.84 -8.34
CA LYS A 196 12.16 -7.90 -7.40
C LYS A 196 10.97 -8.50 -6.66
N LYS A 197 9.84 -7.81 -6.61
CA LYS A 197 8.63 -8.32 -5.97
C LYS A 197 7.78 -9.11 -6.95
N GLY A 198 7.21 -10.20 -6.47
CA GLY A 198 6.28 -11.02 -7.24
C GLY A 198 4.92 -10.34 -7.34
N TYR A 199 4.72 -9.59 -8.38
CA TYR A 199 3.43 -9.00 -8.72
C TYR A 199 2.67 -9.88 -9.70
N ASP A 200 1.36 -9.75 -9.69
CA ASP A 200 0.50 -10.30 -10.72
C ASP A 200 0.79 -9.62 -12.08
N MET A 201 0.27 -10.22 -13.15
CA MET A 201 0.47 -9.69 -14.51
C MET A 201 -0.10 -8.26 -14.59
N PRO A 202 0.67 -7.26 -15.09
CA PRO A 202 0.21 -5.87 -15.22
C PRO A 202 -1.09 -5.70 -15.99
N ILE A 203 -1.35 -6.59 -16.97
CA ILE A 203 -2.59 -6.57 -17.75
C ILE A 203 -3.84 -6.71 -16.90
N VAL A 204 -3.76 -7.42 -15.75
CA VAL A 204 -4.90 -7.58 -14.83
C VAL A 204 -5.27 -6.23 -14.25
N ALA A 205 -4.30 -5.46 -13.73
CA ALA A 205 -4.53 -4.13 -13.21
C ALA A 205 -5.06 -3.17 -14.30
N LYS A 206 -4.45 -3.20 -15.49
CA LYS A 206 -4.90 -2.39 -16.63
C LYS A 206 -6.34 -2.67 -17.02
N ALA A 207 -6.70 -3.95 -17.17
CA ALA A 207 -8.05 -4.34 -17.57
C ALA A 207 -9.10 -3.99 -16.52
N VAL A 208 -8.77 -4.15 -15.23
CA VAL A 208 -9.66 -3.78 -14.12
C VAL A 208 -9.88 -2.27 -14.09
N VAL A 209 -8.82 -1.48 -14.18
CA VAL A 209 -8.92 -0.01 -14.19
C VAL A 209 -9.73 0.48 -15.38
N GLU A 210 -9.44 -0.01 -16.60
CA GLU A 210 -10.17 0.35 -17.81
C GLU A 210 -11.67 0.01 -17.72
N TYR A 211 -11.98 -1.16 -17.14
CA TYR A 211 -13.37 -1.54 -16.93
C TYR A 211 -14.14 -0.58 -16.03
N PHE A 212 -13.56 -0.20 -14.88
CA PHE A 212 -14.24 0.67 -13.93
C PHE A 212 -14.25 2.15 -14.35
N ILE A 213 -13.22 2.63 -15.05
CA ILE A 213 -13.11 4.05 -15.45
C ILE A 213 -13.84 4.32 -16.76
N ASN A 214 -13.62 3.46 -17.77
CA ASN A 214 -14.06 3.69 -19.13
C ASN A 214 -15.17 2.73 -19.60
N ASN A 215 -15.64 1.80 -18.74
CA ASN A 215 -16.53 0.69 -19.10
C ASN A 215 -15.99 -0.17 -20.26
N THR A 216 -14.67 -0.21 -20.47
CA THR A 216 -14.06 -1.04 -21.51
C THR A 216 -14.18 -2.50 -21.11
N PRO A 217 -14.75 -3.38 -21.94
CA PRO A 217 -14.77 -4.81 -21.68
C PRO A 217 -13.38 -5.38 -21.43
N ILE A 218 -13.23 -6.23 -20.41
CA ILE A 218 -11.93 -6.85 -20.06
C ILE A 218 -11.29 -7.51 -21.26
N THR A 219 -12.08 -8.26 -22.05
CA THR A 219 -11.61 -8.94 -23.28
C THR A 219 -11.04 -7.96 -24.31
N GLU A 220 -11.62 -6.78 -24.45
CA GLU A 220 -11.14 -5.77 -25.37
C GLU A 220 -9.76 -5.23 -24.94
N THR A 221 -9.56 -4.97 -23.65
CA THR A 221 -8.25 -4.56 -23.14
C THR A 221 -7.20 -5.65 -23.35
N LEU A 222 -7.55 -6.94 -23.15
CA LEU A 222 -6.66 -8.06 -23.37
C LEU A 222 -6.24 -8.19 -24.85
N TYR A 223 -7.20 -8.10 -25.79
CA TYR A 223 -6.91 -8.21 -27.22
C TYR A 223 -6.12 -7.03 -27.80
N LYS A 224 -6.26 -5.85 -27.21
CA LYS A 224 -5.50 -4.66 -27.62
C LYS A 224 -4.07 -4.62 -27.07
N ALA A 225 -3.76 -5.43 -26.07
CA ALA A 225 -2.44 -5.42 -25.43
C ALA A 225 -1.42 -6.11 -26.34
N THR A 226 -0.38 -5.37 -26.73
CA THR A 226 0.70 -5.83 -27.61
C THR A 226 2.02 -6.05 -26.89
N ASN A 227 2.14 -5.56 -25.64
CA ASN A 227 3.36 -5.67 -24.87
C ASN A 227 3.38 -6.99 -24.08
N ILE A 228 4.33 -7.87 -24.38
CA ILE A 228 4.49 -9.16 -23.69
C ILE A 228 4.70 -9.00 -22.18
N LEU A 229 5.32 -7.91 -21.73
CA LEU A 229 5.54 -7.62 -20.31
C LEU A 229 4.24 -7.49 -19.52
N ASP A 230 3.14 -7.11 -20.16
CA ASP A 230 1.84 -7.01 -19.53
C ASP A 230 1.28 -8.38 -19.10
N PHE A 231 1.71 -9.44 -19.77
CA PHE A 231 1.32 -10.82 -19.51
C PHE A 231 2.37 -11.58 -18.68
N CYS A 232 3.44 -10.91 -18.25
CA CYS A 232 4.48 -11.53 -17.47
C CYS A 232 4.21 -11.43 -15.97
N LYS A 233 4.45 -12.53 -15.29
CA LYS A 233 4.55 -12.59 -13.83
C LYS A 233 6.02 -12.51 -13.42
N THR A 234 6.31 -11.77 -12.35
CA THR A 234 7.65 -11.71 -11.77
C THR A 234 7.67 -12.50 -10.47
N GLN A 235 8.67 -13.35 -10.30
CA GLN A 235 8.85 -14.15 -9.09
C GLN A 235 10.25 -13.99 -8.54
N ASN A 236 10.33 -13.69 -7.24
CA ASN A 236 11.56 -13.75 -6.46
C ASN A 236 11.39 -14.83 -5.41
N ILE A 237 12.25 -15.83 -5.40
CA ILE A 237 12.22 -16.92 -4.44
C ILE A 237 13.28 -16.77 -3.35
N GLY A 238 12.99 -17.29 -2.15
CA GLY A 238 13.90 -17.26 -1.01
C GLY A 238 15.24 -17.93 -1.30
N ARG A 239 16.29 -17.54 -0.57
CA ARG A 239 17.66 -18.04 -0.76
C ARG A 239 17.82 -19.55 -0.54
N GLN A 240 16.91 -20.18 0.19
CA GLN A 240 16.86 -21.62 0.43
C GLN A 240 16.34 -22.43 -0.77
N PHE A 241 15.92 -21.76 -1.84
CA PHE A 241 15.43 -22.37 -3.06
C PHE A 241 16.23 -21.91 -4.29
N HIS A 242 16.24 -22.76 -5.33
CA HIS A 242 16.58 -22.40 -6.70
C HIS A 242 15.39 -22.65 -7.62
N VAL A 243 15.47 -22.15 -8.85
CA VAL A 243 14.44 -22.37 -9.88
C VAL A 243 14.94 -23.41 -10.86
N GLU A 244 14.12 -24.40 -11.13
CA GLU A 244 14.35 -25.38 -12.20
C GLU A 244 13.26 -25.30 -13.27
N GLU A 245 13.68 -25.37 -14.49
CA GLU A 245 12.85 -25.49 -15.68
C GLU A 245 12.90 -26.92 -16.20
N THR A 246 11.73 -27.59 -16.28
CA THR A 246 11.62 -28.94 -16.81
C THR A 246 11.51 -28.90 -18.31
N ILE A 247 12.52 -29.38 -19.03
CA ILE A 247 12.61 -29.40 -20.46
C ILE A 247 12.59 -30.86 -20.96
N ILE A 248 11.97 -31.12 -22.08
CA ILE A 248 12.07 -32.42 -22.81
C ILE A 248 13.14 -32.24 -23.86
N ASP A 249 14.20 -33.06 -23.78
CA ASP A 249 15.29 -33.05 -24.75
C ASP A 249 14.87 -33.66 -26.10
N LYS A 250 15.78 -33.58 -27.08
CA LYS A 250 15.56 -34.13 -28.45
C LYS A 250 15.33 -35.66 -28.46
N ASN A 251 15.70 -36.35 -27.38
CA ASN A 251 15.58 -37.80 -27.23
C ASN A 251 14.34 -38.20 -26.43
N GLY A 252 13.50 -37.22 -25.99
CA GLY A 252 12.32 -37.46 -25.18
C GLY A 252 12.59 -37.57 -23.69
N ASN A 253 13.82 -37.33 -23.22
CA ASN A 253 14.16 -37.40 -21.78
C ASN A 253 13.82 -36.08 -21.09
N THR A 254 13.39 -36.19 -19.85
CA THR A 254 13.19 -35.03 -18.98
C THR A 254 14.53 -34.51 -18.45
N VAL A 255 14.84 -33.25 -18.77
CA VAL A 255 16.05 -32.56 -18.32
C VAL A 255 15.62 -31.39 -17.45
N TYR A 256 16.32 -31.18 -16.32
CA TYR A 256 16.12 -30.05 -15.43
C TYR A 256 17.22 -29.03 -15.68
N LYS A 257 16.82 -27.81 -16.01
CA LYS A 257 17.71 -26.67 -16.23
C LYS A 257 17.54 -25.67 -15.10
N GLU A 258 18.62 -25.38 -14.38
CA GLU A 258 18.61 -24.33 -13.37
C GLU A 258 18.46 -22.95 -14.00
N SER A 259 17.61 -22.13 -13.42
CA SER A 259 17.31 -20.76 -13.83
C SER A 259 17.51 -19.78 -12.66
N GLN A 260 17.54 -18.48 -12.98
CA GLN A 260 17.71 -17.43 -11.97
C GLN A 260 16.57 -17.43 -10.94
N ARG A 261 16.90 -17.14 -9.67
CA ARG A 261 15.90 -17.00 -8.59
C ARG A 261 14.90 -15.87 -8.83
N ASN A 262 15.34 -14.79 -9.48
CA ASN A 262 14.46 -13.72 -9.93
C ASN A 262 14.17 -13.99 -11.40
N CYS A 263 12.99 -14.47 -11.71
CA CYS A 263 12.60 -14.74 -13.08
C CYS A 263 11.30 -14.02 -13.43
N ARG A 264 11.21 -13.62 -14.68
CA ARG A 264 10.00 -13.11 -15.30
C ARG A 264 9.55 -14.14 -16.31
N PHE A 265 8.30 -14.54 -16.25
CA PHE A 265 7.75 -15.59 -17.12
C PHE A 265 6.30 -15.30 -17.50
N TYR A 266 5.87 -15.87 -18.60
CA TYR A 266 4.48 -15.82 -19.07
C TYR A 266 3.97 -17.22 -19.40
N VAL A 267 2.65 -17.41 -19.41
CA VAL A 267 2.01 -18.67 -19.80
C VAL A 267 2.16 -18.87 -21.31
N SER A 268 2.62 -20.05 -21.74
CA SER A 268 2.90 -20.36 -23.14
C SER A 268 2.59 -21.81 -23.45
N ASN A 269 1.94 -22.08 -24.58
CA ASN A 269 1.66 -23.44 -25.04
C ASN A 269 2.93 -24.25 -25.34
N ASN A 270 4.00 -23.57 -25.75
CA ASN A 270 5.29 -24.15 -26.09
C ASN A 270 6.31 -24.06 -24.95
N GLY A 271 5.87 -23.67 -23.76
CA GLY A 271 6.74 -23.51 -22.60
C GLY A 271 7.02 -24.81 -21.85
N SER A 272 7.68 -24.65 -20.71
CA SER A 272 8.06 -25.70 -19.77
C SER A 272 7.37 -25.53 -18.41
N ILE A 273 7.52 -26.50 -17.53
CA ILE A 273 7.10 -26.36 -16.13
C ILE A 273 8.25 -25.74 -15.36
N ILE A 274 7.97 -24.64 -14.66
CA ILE A 274 8.94 -23.96 -13.78
C ILE A 274 8.61 -24.30 -12.34
N GLU A 275 9.61 -24.75 -11.58
CA GLU A 275 9.47 -25.14 -10.18
C GLU A 275 10.49 -24.42 -9.29
N LYS A 276 10.10 -24.09 -8.08
CA LYS A 276 11.04 -23.81 -6.99
C LYS A 276 11.45 -25.11 -6.32
N VAL A 277 12.73 -25.33 -6.15
CA VAL A 277 13.31 -26.54 -5.56
C VAL A 277 14.12 -26.13 -4.36
N HIS A 278 13.90 -26.79 -3.21
CA HIS A 278 14.67 -26.53 -2.00
C HIS A 278 16.10 -27.06 -2.16
N ASN A 279 17.09 -26.30 -1.70
CA ASN A 279 18.52 -26.61 -1.94
C ASN A 279 18.98 -27.88 -1.18
N THR A 280 18.33 -28.20 -0.06
CA THR A 280 18.75 -29.31 0.83
C THR A 280 17.64 -30.31 1.13
N GLU A 281 16.38 -29.93 1.01
CA GLU A 281 15.22 -30.77 1.30
C GLU A 281 14.56 -31.28 0.01
N LYS A 282 13.90 -32.43 0.08
CA LYS A 282 13.11 -32.97 -1.05
C LYS A 282 11.77 -32.23 -1.22
N SER A 283 11.83 -30.90 -1.36
CA SER A 283 10.66 -30.04 -1.52
C SER A 283 10.69 -29.32 -2.87
N ARG A 284 9.63 -29.49 -3.67
CA ARG A 284 9.43 -28.84 -4.97
C ARG A 284 8.06 -28.21 -5.01
N GLY A 285 7.94 -27.07 -5.68
CA GLY A 285 6.66 -26.40 -5.87
C GLY A 285 6.59 -25.67 -7.21
N LYS A 286 5.53 -25.94 -7.98
CA LYS A 286 5.29 -25.27 -9.26
C LYS A 286 5.03 -23.78 -9.06
N LEU A 287 5.71 -22.93 -9.83
CA LEU A 287 5.54 -21.48 -9.75
C LEU A 287 4.25 -21.01 -10.46
N CYS A 288 3.72 -21.77 -11.39
CA CYS A 288 2.51 -21.44 -12.13
C CYS A 288 1.58 -22.67 -12.22
N ALA A 289 1.00 -23.05 -11.11
CA ALA A 289 -0.08 -24.03 -10.88
C ALA A 289 -0.44 -24.97 -12.03
N GLY A 290 0.57 -25.60 -12.68
CA GLY A 290 0.38 -26.60 -13.75
C GLY A 290 0.33 -26.05 -15.18
N PHE A 291 0.38 -24.75 -15.37
CA PHE A 291 0.53 -24.17 -16.71
C PHE A 291 1.97 -24.25 -17.18
N LYS A 292 2.16 -24.50 -18.47
CA LYS A 292 3.45 -24.33 -19.13
C LYS A 292 3.78 -22.84 -19.22
N THR A 293 5.03 -22.50 -19.02
CA THR A 293 5.51 -21.12 -18.99
C THR A 293 6.80 -20.98 -19.77
N THR A 294 7.04 -19.78 -20.28
CA THR A 294 8.32 -19.41 -20.90
C THR A 294 8.96 -18.31 -20.07
N ILE A 295 10.22 -18.50 -19.67
CA ILE A 295 11.02 -17.46 -19.01
C ILE A 295 11.42 -16.42 -20.04
N LEU A 296 11.14 -15.15 -19.72
CA LEU A 296 11.54 -14.04 -20.58
C LEU A 296 12.99 -13.65 -20.26
N ASN A 297 13.92 -14.01 -21.17
CA ASN A 297 15.35 -13.74 -21.00
C ASN A 297 15.80 -12.47 -21.75
N SER A 298 15.09 -12.07 -22.80
CA SER A 298 15.32 -10.84 -23.58
C SER A 298 14.00 -10.25 -24.04
N LEU A 299 14.04 -9.02 -24.53
CA LEU A 299 12.90 -8.30 -25.12
C LEU A 299 12.98 -8.26 -26.67
N ASP A 300 13.94 -8.97 -27.25
CA ASP A 300 14.17 -9.06 -28.69
C ASP A 300 13.20 -10.02 -29.37
#